data_6bf81c201ad48fb5b509d9186649b6f1
#
_entry.id   6bf81c201ad48fb5b509d9186649b6f1
#
_cell.length_a   1.000
_cell.length_b   1.000
_cell.length_c   1.000
_cell.angle_alpha   90.00
_cell.angle_beta   90.00
_cell.angle_gamma   90.00
#
_symmetry.space_group_name_H-M   'P 1'
#
loop_
_entity.id
_entity.type
_entity.pdbx_description
1 polymer ?
#
loop_
_entity_poly.entity_id
_entity_poly.type
_entity_poly.pdbx_seq_one_letter_code
_entity_poly.pdbx_strand_id
1 'polypeptide(L)'
;DELGLEFDDVGITGYPEGHPFISDATLAEHMQKKAPHATYLATQLCYDADTILEWIARIRDERDVDLPVQIGVPGVMNYAKLLSISREVGVGDSLKFLQKTQGIVDFIKQFIGSRGKYTPDDLVEGLAPHYDDERYNIGGLHMYTFNQVPDTESWRTDMLAKHR
;
A
#
# COMPACT_ATOMS: atom_id res chain seq x y z
N ASP A 1 -11.57 -19.71 -20.61
CA ASP A 1 -10.69 -18.74 -21.26
C ASP A 1 -10.36 -19.26 -22.67
N GLU A 2 -10.30 -18.37 -23.67
CA GLU A 2 -10.13 -18.71 -25.09
C GLU A 2 -8.78 -19.41 -25.38
N LEU A 3 -7.80 -19.27 -24.49
CA LEU A 3 -6.47 -19.87 -24.63
C LEU A 3 -6.31 -21.17 -23.84
N GLY A 4 -7.30 -21.58 -23.05
CA GLY A 4 -7.22 -22.77 -22.18
C GLY A 4 -6.14 -22.68 -21.11
N LEU A 5 -5.70 -21.46 -20.76
CA LEU A 5 -4.71 -21.22 -19.70
C LEU A 5 -5.43 -21.10 -18.37
N GLU A 6 -4.96 -21.86 -17.38
CA GLU A 6 -5.35 -21.74 -15.98
C GLU A 6 -4.21 -21.06 -15.20
N PHE A 7 -4.57 -20.13 -14.33
CA PHE A 7 -3.63 -19.46 -13.44
C PHE A 7 -3.99 -19.80 -12.00
N ASP A 8 -3.02 -20.17 -11.20
CA ASP A 8 -3.21 -20.44 -9.77
C ASP A 8 -3.59 -19.16 -9.01
N ASP A 9 -2.99 -18.04 -9.40
CA ASP A 9 -3.22 -16.73 -8.78
C ASP A 9 -3.54 -15.66 -9.81
N VAL A 10 -4.61 -14.91 -9.55
CA VAL A 10 -5.06 -13.78 -10.36
C VAL A 10 -5.25 -12.56 -9.45
N GLY A 11 -4.37 -11.58 -9.58
CA GLY A 11 -4.46 -10.32 -8.83
C GLY A 11 -5.24 -9.24 -9.56
N ILE A 12 -6.05 -8.49 -8.83
CA ILE A 12 -6.65 -7.25 -9.33
C ILE A 12 -6.22 -6.06 -8.49
N THR A 13 -6.26 -4.86 -9.06
CA THR A 13 -5.78 -3.65 -8.39
C THR A 13 -6.83 -3.01 -7.50
N GLY A 14 -6.39 -2.49 -6.33
CA GLY A 14 -7.15 -1.64 -5.43
C GLY A 14 -6.51 -0.24 -5.31
N TYR A 15 -7.31 0.78 -5.01
CA TYR A 15 -6.89 2.18 -4.93
C TYR A 15 -7.41 2.81 -3.64
N PRO A 16 -6.67 2.70 -2.50
CA PRO A 16 -7.11 3.26 -1.22
C PRO A 16 -7.38 4.76 -1.26
N GLU A 17 -6.58 5.52 -1.99
CA GLU A 17 -6.72 6.97 -2.16
C GLU A 17 -7.49 7.37 -3.42
N GLY A 18 -8.12 6.41 -4.12
CA GLY A 18 -8.72 6.66 -5.43
C GLY A 18 -7.70 6.74 -6.57
N HIS A 19 -8.10 7.29 -7.69
CA HIS A 19 -7.27 7.42 -8.89
C HIS A 19 -7.43 8.82 -9.51
N PRO A 20 -6.35 9.49 -9.93
CA PRO A 20 -6.41 10.89 -10.37
C PRO A 20 -7.31 11.15 -11.59
N PHE A 21 -7.58 10.11 -12.41
CA PHE A 21 -8.33 10.24 -13.66
C PHE A 21 -9.56 9.33 -13.75
N ILE A 22 -9.82 8.50 -12.73
CA ILE A 22 -10.95 7.54 -12.72
C ILE A 22 -11.77 7.79 -11.46
N SER A 23 -13.08 7.95 -11.61
CA SER A 23 -13.96 8.17 -10.46
C SER A 23 -14.03 6.95 -9.56
N ASP A 24 -14.26 7.17 -8.26
CA ASP A 24 -14.42 6.09 -7.26
C ASP A 24 -15.57 5.15 -7.62
N ALA A 25 -16.64 5.68 -8.20
CA ALA A 25 -17.78 4.87 -8.67
C ALA A 25 -17.34 3.89 -9.77
N THR A 26 -16.54 4.38 -10.73
CA THR A 26 -16.01 3.55 -11.82
C THR A 26 -15.03 2.50 -11.29
N LEU A 27 -14.13 2.89 -10.36
CA LEU A 27 -13.19 1.97 -9.71
C LEU A 27 -13.94 0.85 -8.97
N ALA A 28 -14.97 1.20 -8.21
CA ALA A 28 -15.79 0.26 -7.47
C ALA A 28 -16.54 -0.70 -8.40
N GLU A 29 -17.17 -0.21 -9.47
CA GLU A 29 -17.87 -1.03 -10.46
C GLU A 29 -16.92 -2.04 -11.12
N HIS A 30 -15.74 -1.59 -11.54
CA HIS A 30 -14.74 -2.46 -12.15
C HIS A 30 -14.17 -3.49 -11.18
N MET A 31 -13.98 -3.12 -9.92
CA MET A 31 -13.57 -4.04 -8.87
C MET A 31 -14.59 -5.17 -8.68
N GLN A 32 -15.88 -4.81 -8.51
CA GLN A 32 -16.95 -5.81 -8.35
C GLN A 32 -17.06 -6.76 -9.55
N LYS A 33 -16.87 -6.26 -10.77
CA LYS A 33 -16.87 -7.11 -11.97
C LYS A 33 -15.69 -8.06 -12.05
N LYS A 34 -14.52 -7.66 -11.54
CA LYS A 34 -13.29 -8.47 -11.60
C LYS A 34 -13.14 -9.42 -10.42
N ALA A 35 -13.68 -9.07 -9.24
CA ALA A 35 -13.51 -9.85 -8.01
C ALA A 35 -13.87 -11.32 -8.15
N PRO A 36 -14.95 -11.75 -8.86
CA PRO A 36 -15.28 -13.16 -9.04
C PRO A 36 -14.24 -13.97 -9.85
N HIS A 37 -13.31 -13.30 -10.51
CA HIS A 37 -12.27 -13.90 -11.34
C HIS A 37 -10.86 -13.74 -10.74
N ALA A 38 -10.77 -13.21 -9.52
CA ALA A 38 -9.52 -12.91 -8.85
C ALA A 38 -9.35 -13.76 -7.58
N THR A 39 -8.10 -13.95 -7.18
CA THR A 39 -7.71 -14.65 -5.96
C THR A 39 -7.19 -13.69 -4.89
N TYR A 40 -6.80 -12.47 -5.27
CA TYR A 40 -6.36 -11.42 -4.34
C TYR A 40 -6.47 -10.02 -4.93
N LEU A 41 -6.41 -9.02 -4.05
CA LEU A 41 -6.24 -7.60 -4.37
C LEU A 41 -4.79 -7.17 -4.12
N ALA A 42 -4.20 -6.41 -5.02
CA ALA A 42 -2.96 -5.67 -4.75
C ALA A 42 -3.26 -4.16 -4.77
N THR A 43 -2.99 -3.45 -3.67
CA THR A 43 -3.29 -2.02 -3.63
C THR A 43 -2.20 -1.18 -4.29
N GLN A 44 -2.60 -0.01 -4.81
CA GLN A 44 -1.66 1.06 -5.13
C GLN A 44 -0.94 1.49 -3.84
N LEU A 45 0.20 2.15 -4.00
CA LEU A 45 0.90 2.78 -2.88
C LEU A 45 -0.04 3.63 -2.04
N CYS A 46 0.07 3.51 -0.73
CA CYS A 46 -0.51 4.42 0.24
C CYS A 46 0.46 4.52 1.42
N TYR A 47 0.55 5.68 2.06
CA TYR A 47 1.49 5.93 3.16
C TYR A 47 0.78 5.99 4.52
N ASP A 48 -0.55 5.89 4.52
CA ASP A 48 -1.39 6.05 5.69
C ASP A 48 -2.16 4.76 5.98
N ALA A 49 -1.88 4.14 7.13
CA ALA A 49 -2.50 2.90 7.56
C ALA A 49 -4.03 3.05 7.74
N ASP A 50 -4.49 4.17 8.32
CA ASP A 50 -5.90 4.41 8.55
C ASP A 50 -6.67 4.50 7.23
N THR A 51 -6.13 5.21 6.24
CA THR A 51 -6.73 5.28 4.89
C THR A 51 -6.86 3.90 4.24
N ILE A 52 -5.84 3.04 4.40
CA ILE A 52 -5.87 1.67 3.88
C ILE A 52 -6.95 0.85 4.58
N LEU A 53 -6.98 0.87 5.91
CA LEU A 53 -7.93 0.10 6.72
C LEU A 53 -9.38 0.54 6.48
N GLU A 54 -9.64 1.84 6.40
CA GLU A 54 -10.95 2.40 6.06
C GLU A 54 -11.39 1.97 4.65
N TRP A 55 -10.48 1.99 3.68
CA TRP A 55 -10.78 1.54 2.33
C TRP A 55 -11.09 0.04 2.30
N ILE A 56 -10.32 -0.80 3.00
CA ILE A 56 -10.59 -2.24 3.10
C ILE A 56 -11.97 -2.47 3.74
N ALA A 57 -12.26 -1.85 4.87
CA ALA A 57 -13.55 -1.98 5.54
C ALA A 57 -14.70 -1.59 4.59
N ARG A 58 -14.57 -0.49 3.85
CA ARG A 58 -15.58 -0.02 2.89
C ARG A 58 -15.84 -1.00 1.74
N ILE A 59 -14.81 -1.63 1.17
CA ILE A 59 -15.01 -2.61 0.09
C ILE A 59 -15.67 -3.90 0.60
N ARG A 60 -15.44 -4.29 1.87
CA ARG A 60 -16.16 -5.38 2.54
C ARG A 60 -17.63 -5.02 2.74
N ASP A 61 -17.87 -3.92 3.45
CA ASP A 61 -19.21 -3.53 3.91
C ASP A 61 -20.14 -3.10 2.76
N GLU A 62 -19.61 -2.40 1.75
CA GLU A 62 -20.42 -1.79 0.69
C GLU A 62 -20.38 -2.54 -0.65
N ARG A 63 -19.39 -3.39 -0.88
CA ARG A 63 -19.14 -3.99 -2.20
C ARG A 63 -19.13 -5.51 -2.22
N ASP A 64 -19.21 -6.14 -1.05
CA ASP A 64 -19.15 -7.60 -0.90
C ASP A 64 -17.90 -8.22 -1.55
N VAL A 65 -16.76 -7.51 -1.45
CA VAL A 65 -15.46 -7.96 -1.97
C VAL A 65 -14.61 -8.44 -0.82
N ASP A 66 -14.45 -9.75 -0.68
CA ASP A 66 -13.74 -10.40 0.43
C ASP A 66 -12.44 -11.10 0.00
N LEU A 67 -11.78 -10.58 -1.00
CA LEU A 67 -10.48 -11.08 -1.45
C LEU A 67 -9.37 -10.72 -0.44
N PRO A 68 -8.36 -11.60 -0.23
CA PRO A 68 -7.16 -11.24 0.49
C PRO A 68 -6.49 -10.00 -0.10
N VAL A 69 -6.02 -9.08 0.75
CA VAL A 69 -5.41 -7.83 0.31
C VAL A 69 -3.90 -7.87 0.49
N GLN A 70 -3.16 -7.75 -0.60
CA GLN A 70 -1.73 -7.47 -0.62
C GLN A 70 -1.56 -5.95 -0.57
N ILE A 71 -1.18 -5.41 0.59
CA ILE A 71 -1.07 -3.96 0.79
C ILE A 71 0.17 -3.42 0.10
N GLY A 72 -0.02 -2.44 -0.78
CA GLY A 72 1.05 -1.76 -1.49
C GLY A 72 1.86 -0.83 -0.57
N VAL A 73 3.09 -1.22 -0.29
CA VAL A 73 4.00 -0.50 0.60
C VAL A 73 5.18 0.04 -0.19
N PRO A 74 5.52 1.34 -0.06
CA PRO A 74 6.72 1.87 -0.69
C PRO A 74 7.97 1.29 -0.02
N GLY A 75 8.92 0.83 -0.82
CA GLY A 75 10.22 0.36 -0.33
C GLY A 75 11.10 1.53 0.15
N VAL A 76 12.28 1.18 0.67
CA VAL A 76 13.27 2.16 1.12
C VAL A 76 13.81 2.96 -0.07
N MET A 77 13.70 4.29 -0.01
CA MET A 77 14.20 5.17 -1.07
C MET A 77 14.49 6.57 -0.56
N ASN A 78 15.24 7.37 -1.33
CA ASN A 78 15.41 8.77 -0.98
C ASN A 78 14.10 9.56 -1.16
N TYR A 79 13.92 10.61 -0.35
CA TYR A 79 12.69 11.42 -0.36
C TYR A 79 12.42 12.13 -1.69
N ALA A 80 13.44 12.53 -2.43
CA ALA A 80 13.25 13.17 -3.73
C ALA A 80 12.61 12.20 -4.73
N LYS A 81 13.06 10.95 -4.74
CA LYS A 81 12.48 9.88 -5.55
C LYS A 81 11.07 9.54 -5.10
N LEU A 82 10.84 9.44 -3.78
CA LEU A 82 9.52 9.21 -3.20
C LEU A 82 8.52 10.27 -3.67
N LEU A 83 8.86 11.55 -3.56
CA LEU A 83 8.03 12.68 -4.00
C LEU A 83 7.73 12.65 -5.51
N SER A 84 8.73 12.31 -6.34
CA SER A 84 8.54 12.20 -7.78
C SER A 84 7.54 11.10 -8.13
N ILE A 85 7.74 9.90 -7.57
CA ILE A 85 6.87 8.74 -7.79
C ILE A 85 5.45 9.04 -7.30
N SER A 86 5.29 9.58 -6.10
CA SER A 86 3.99 9.89 -5.52
C SER A 86 3.15 10.83 -6.39
N ARG A 87 3.80 11.78 -7.07
CA ARG A 87 3.12 12.64 -8.05
C ARG A 87 2.69 11.89 -9.30
N GLU A 88 3.56 11.01 -9.81
CA GLU A 88 3.28 10.25 -11.04
C GLU A 88 2.14 9.25 -10.84
N VAL A 89 2.08 8.59 -9.68
CA VAL A 89 1.05 7.58 -9.37
C VAL A 89 -0.21 8.16 -8.71
N GLY A 90 -0.22 9.46 -8.40
CA GLY A 90 -1.41 10.16 -7.90
C GLY A 90 -1.75 9.92 -6.42
N VAL A 91 -0.78 9.49 -5.60
CA VAL A 91 -0.96 9.24 -4.14
C VAL A 91 -0.49 10.43 -3.31
N GLY A 92 -0.92 11.63 -3.71
CA GLY A 92 -0.45 12.87 -3.10
C GLY A 92 -1.08 13.20 -1.74
N ASP A 93 -2.21 12.62 -1.37
CA ASP A 93 -2.95 13.00 -0.16
C ASP A 93 -2.39 12.30 1.08
N SER A 94 -2.09 11.02 1.04
CA SER A 94 -1.38 10.36 2.13
C SER A 94 0.06 10.87 2.28
N LEU A 95 0.69 11.30 1.20
CA LEU A 95 2.00 11.97 1.29
C LEU A 95 1.91 13.32 2.03
N LYS A 96 0.84 14.09 1.82
CA LYS A 96 0.55 15.31 2.59
C LYS A 96 0.27 14.97 4.07
N PHE A 97 -0.37 13.83 4.33
CA PHE A 97 -0.61 13.35 5.68
C PHE A 97 0.72 13.08 6.40
N LEU A 98 1.67 12.36 5.79
CA LEU A 98 3.01 12.16 6.35
C LEU A 98 3.70 13.48 6.69
N GLN A 99 3.61 14.48 5.80
CA GLN A 99 4.18 15.81 6.02
C GLN A 99 3.50 16.57 7.17
N LYS A 100 2.19 16.36 7.37
CA LYS A 100 1.38 17.06 8.38
C LYS A 100 1.44 16.38 9.75
N THR A 101 1.43 15.07 9.81
CA THR A 101 1.38 14.28 11.05
C THR A 101 2.73 14.24 11.76
N GLN A 102 3.82 14.17 11.01
CA GLN A 102 5.18 14.20 11.56
C GLN A 102 5.70 15.63 11.83
N GLY A 103 4.94 16.66 11.44
CA GLY A 103 5.40 18.05 11.48
C GLY A 103 6.59 18.29 10.54
N ILE A 104 6.72 19.50 10.01
CA ILE A 104 7.84 19.86 9.11
C ILE A 104 9.20 19.63 9.79
N VAL A 105 9.28 19.82 11.11
CA VAL A 105 10.52 19.68 11.87
C VAL A 105 10.91 18.21 12.05
N ASP A 106 9.94 17.31 12.29
CA ASP A 106 10.22 15.89 12.47
C ASP A 106 10.46 15.19 11.13
N PHE A 107 9.76 15.62 10.08
CA PHE A 107 10.07 15.24 8.70
C PHE A 107 11.50 15.63 8.32
N ILE A 108 11.95 16.85 8.67
CA ILE A 108 13.34 17.28 8.44
C ILE A 108 14.33 16.51 9.32
N LYS A 109 14.01 16.21 10.58
CA LYS A 109 14.87 15.40 11.46
C LYS A 109 14.99 13.95 10.96
N GLN A 110 13.90 13.36 10.51
CA GLN A 110 13.90 12.02 9.89
C GLN A 110 14.69 12.03 8.58
N PHE A 111 14.58 13.09 7.79
CA PHE A 111 15.40 13.34 6.60
C PHE A 111 16.90 13.39 6.92
N ILE A 112 17.29 14.03 8.03
CA ILE A 112 18.69 14.14 8.47
C ILE A 112 19.13 12.84 9.18
N GLY A 113 18.30 12.27 10.04
CA GLY A 113 18.60 11.07 10.84
C GLY A 113 18.67 9.78 10.03
N SER A 114 17.84 9.63 9.00
CA SER A 114 17.79 8.47 8.10
C SER A 114 18.72 8.60 6.89
N ARG A 115 19.69 9.50 6.91
CA ARG A 115 20.54 9.85 5.75
C ARG A 115 19.74 10.24 4.51
N GLY A 116 18.57 10.85 4.68
CA GLY A 116 17.68 11.26 3.60
C GLY A 116 16.91 10.12 2.91
N LYS A 117 16.77 8.97 3.57
CA LYS A 117 15.96 7.85 3.08
C LYS A 117 14.64 7.74 3.85
N TYR A 118 13.59 7.47 3.11
CA TYR A 118 12.30 7.02 3.63
C TYR A 118 12.38 5.54 3.97
N THR A 119 11.77 5.12 5.08
CA THR A 119 11.49 3.74 5.43
C THR A 119 10.01 3.58 5.78
N PRO A 120 9.36 2.45 5.50
CA PRO A 120 7.94 2.27 5.75
C PRO A 120 7.61 1.79 7.18
N ASP A 121 8.47 2.07 8.17
CA ASP A 121 8.31 1.60 9.56
C ASP A 121 6.94 2.00 10.12
N ASP A 122 6.60 3.30 10.09
CA ASP A 122 5.34 3.83 10.65
C ASP A 122 4.10 3.20 10.01
N LEU A 123 4.14 2.98 8.69
CA LEU A 123 3.05 2.33 7.97
C LEU A 123 2.88 0.87 8.42
N VAL A 124 3.98 0.12 8.48
CA VAL A 124 3.95 -1.29 8.87
C VAL A 124 3.54 -1.43 10.33
N GLU A 125 4.05 -0.59 11.22
CA GLU A 125 3.65 -0.56 12.64
C GLU A 125 2.16 -0.19 12.81
N GLY A 126 1.63 0.73 11.99
CA GLY A 126 0.21 1.08 11.99
C GLY A 126 -0.70 -0.05 11.52
N LEU A 127 -0.24 -0.88 10.57
CA LEU A 127 -0.99 -2.04 10.06
C LEU A 127 -0.89 -3.27 10.98
N ALA A 128 0.19 -3.41 11.73
CA ALA A 128 0.50 -4.61 12.51
C ALA A 128 -0.62 -5.06 13.47
N PRO A 129 -1.33 -4.16 14.21
CA PRO A 129 -2.43 -4.57 15.09
C PRO A 129 -3.62 -5.19 14.37
N HIS A 130 -3.74 -4.98 13.06
CA HIS A 130 -4.88 -5.39 12.23
C HIS A 130 -4.56 -6.55 11.29
N TYR A 131 -3.34 -7.08 11.35
CA TYR A 131 -2.87 -8.08 10.39
C TYR A 131 -3.63 -9.40 10.48
N ASP A 132 -3.94 -9.84 11.72
CA ASP A 132 -4.66 -11.09 11.99
C ASP A 132 -6.19 -10.87 12.15
N ASP A 133 -6.69 -9.67 11.90
CA ASP A 133 -8.12 -9.38 11.98
C ASP A 133 -8.80 -9.80 10.67
N GLU A 134 -9.67 -10.83 10.77
CA GLU A 134 -10.43 -11.40 9.65
C GLU A 134 -11.24 -10.34 8.88
N ARG A 135 -11.66 -9.27 9.54
CA ARG A 135 -12.39 -8.16 8.90
C ARG A 135 -11.60 -7.54 7.76
N TYR A 136 -10.29 -7.39 7.95
CA TYR A 136 -9.43 -6.78 6.95
C TYR A 136 -8.88 -7.80 5.95
N ASN A 137 -8.76 -9.08 6.33
CA ASN A 137 -8.22 -10.16 5.49
C ASN A 137 -6.94 -9.72 4.76
N ILE A 138 -5.95 -9.24 5.55
CA ILE A 138 -4.66 -8.80 5.02
C ILE A 138 -3.84 -10.04 4.66
N GLY A 139 -3.62 -10.26 3.36
CA GLY A 139 -2.85 -11.39 2.85
C GLY A 139 -1.34 -11.19 2.87
N GLY A 140 -0.87 -9.95 2.96
CA GLY A 140 0.54 -9.62 3.01
C GLY A 140 0.87 -8.19 2.57
N LEU A 141 2.18 -7.93 2.42
CA LEU A 141 2.71 -6.65 1.95
C LEU A 141 3.31 -6.80 0.55
N HIS A 142 2.86 -5.95 -0.38
CA HIS A 142 3.41 -5.84 -1.72
C HIS A 142 4.40 -4.68 -1.79
N MET A 143 5.70 -5.00 -1.84
CA MET A 143 6.77 -3.99 -1.77
C MET A 143 7.08 -3.36 -3.13
N TYR A 144 6.78 -2.08 -3.30
CA TYR A 144 7.17 -1.28 -4.47
C TYR A 144 8.60 -0.76 -4.29
N THR A 145 9.59 -1.48 -4.78
CA THR A 145 11.01 -1.17 -4.54
C THR A 145 11.57 -0.08 -5.45
N PHE A 146 10.98 0.15 -6.62
CA PHE A 146 11.46 1.12 -7.61
C PHE A 146 12.97 1.01 -7.88
N ASN A 147 13.47 -0.22 -8.07
CA ASN A 147 14.89 -0.57 -8.27
C ASN A 147 15.79 -0.29 -7.04
N GLN A 148 15.22 -0.11 -5.83
CA GLN A 148 15.97 -0.01 -4.57
C GLN A 148 15.87 -1.32 -3.78
N VAL A 149 16.02 -2.46 -4.48
CA VAL A 149 15.87 -3.80 -3.88
C VAL A 149 16.84 -4.04 -2.72
N PRO A 150 18.16 -3.74 -2.83
CA PRO A 150 19.10 -3.99 -1.74
C PRO A 150 18.77 -3.23 -0.45
N ASP A 151 18.39 -1.95 -0.56
CA ASP A 151 18.02 -1.13 0.60
C ASP A 151 16.73 -1.63 1.24
N THR A 152 15.73 -1.99 0.42
CA THR A 152 14.46 -2.52 0.90
C THR A 152 14.62 -3.88 1.57
N GLU A 153 15.47 -4.75 1.03
CA GLU A 153 15.74 -6.07 1.61
C GLU A 153 16.52 -5.97 2.93
N SER A 154 17.49 -5.03 3.02
CA SER A 154 18.18 -4.75 4.28
C SER A 154 17.19 -4.32 5.37
N TRP A 155 16.31 -3.36 5.05
CA TRP A 155 15.26 -2.90 5.95
C TRP A 155 14.34 -4.06 6.39
N ARG A 156 13.87 -4.88 5.44
CA ARG A 156 12.99 -6.03 5.75
C ARG A 156 13.65 -7.00 6.72
N THR A 157 14.93 -7.30 6.52
CA THR A 157 15.71 -8.18 7.38
C THR A 157 15.84 -7.62 8.78
N ASP A 158 16.11 -6.31 8.89
CA ASP A 158 16.24 -5.61 10.17
C ASP A 158 14.89 -5.58 10.94
N MET A 159 13.77 -5.32 10.22
CA MET A 159 12.43 -5.37 10.80
C MET A 159 12.08 -6.76 11.35
N LEU A 160 12.33 -7.81 10.59
CA LEU A 160 12.12 -9.19 11.05
C LEU A 160 12.99 -9.55 12.26
N ALA A 161 14.18 -8.99 12.37
CA ALA A 161 15.07 -9.24 13.52
C ALA A 161 14.58 -8.53 14.80
N LYS A 162 13.93 -7.37 14.67
CA LYS A 162 13.36 -6.62 15.82
C LYS A 162 12.12 -7.30 16.43
N HIS A 163 11.37 -8.07 15.63
CA HIS A 163 10.08 -8.65 16.02
C HIS A 163 10.10 -10.17 16.21
N ARG A 164 11.30 -10.77 16.28
CA ARG A 164 11.53 -12.16 16.71
C ARG A 164 11.75 -12.24 18.21
#